data_ffe494416d4f95b65105a538d1da268c
#
_entry.id   ffe494416d4f95b65105a538d1da268c
#
_cell.length_a   1.000
_cell.length_b   1.000
_cell.length_c   1.000
_cell.angle_alpha   90.00
_cell.angle_beta   90.00
_cell.angle_gamma   90.00
#
_symmetry.space_group_name_H-M   'P 1'
#
loop_
_entity.id
_entity.type
_entity.pdbx_description
1 polymer ?
#
loop_
_entity_poly.entity_id
_entity_poly.type
_entity_poly.pdbx_seq_one_letter_code
_entity_poly.pdbx_strand_id
1 'polypeptide(L)'
;MHTIGHFVGGSQVAGRSGRTTPVFNPATGEQSAEVALASAEEVGAAVAAARAAFPAWAATPPLRRARILNKFLRLLEERIDELAAVITAEHGKVLSDAKGEIQRGMEVVEFATGAPQLLKGEITENVGTRVDSHSLRQPLGVVAGITPFNFPAMVPMWMFPVALACGNCFVLKPSERDPSAALVMAEWLKEAGLPDGVFTVVQGDKEAVDALL
;
A
#
# COMPACT_ATOMS: atom_id res chain seq x y z
N MET A 1 14.51 19.95 -11.32
CA MET A 1 14.47 18.77 -10.44
C MET A 1 13.02 18.64 -10.00
N HIS A 2 12.41 17.47 -10.04
CA HIS A 2 11.02 17.28 -9.62
C HIS A 2 10.96 16.82 -8.17
N THR A 3 9.86 17.14 -7.50
CA THR A 3 9.62 16.71 -6.11
C THR A 3 8.58 15.59 -6.11
N ILE A 4 8.95 14.46 -5.51
CA ILE A 4 8.07 13.30 -5.31
C ILE A 4 7.19 13.61 -4.10
N GLY A 5 5.88 13.67 -4.32
CA GLY A 5 4.90 13.98 -3.29
C GLY A 5 4.27 12.73 -2.66
N HIS A 6 3.10 12.92 -2.09
CA HIS A 6 2.28 11.87 -1.48
C HIS A 6 1.19 11.38 -2.45
N PHE A 7 0.52 10.27 -2.10
CA PHE A 7 -0.70 9.83 -2.77
C PHE A 7 -1.83 9.77 -1.75
N VAL A 8 -2.73 10.74 -1.80
CA VAL A 8 -3.80 10.90 -0.81
C VAL A 8 -5.13 11.16 -1.53
N GLY A 9 -6.20 10.52 -1.08
CA GLY A 9 -7.52 10.71 -1.67
C GLY A 9 -7.61 10.30 -3.14
N GLY A 10 -6.79 9.32 -3.56
CA GLY A 10 -6.78 8.80 -4.93
C GLY A 10 -5.99 9.64 -5.93
N SER A 11 -5.15 10.57 -5.49
CA SER A 11 -4.32 11.41 -6.38
C SER A 11 -2.97 11.73 -5.76
N GLN A 12 -1.99 12.03 -6.63
CA GLN A 12 -0.72 12.59 -6.18
C GLN A 12 -0.93 14.01 -5.68
N VAL A 13 -0.35 14.34 -4.53
CA VAL A 13 -0.39 15.65 -3.90
C VAL A 13 1.00 16.09 -3.50
N ALA A 14 1.29 17.38 -3.62
CA ALA A 14 2.55 17.95 -3.15
C ALA A 14 2.60 17.96 -1.61
N GLY A 15 3.81 17.80 -1.06
CA GLY A 15 4.06 18.03 0.37
C GLY A 15 3.90 19.52 0.72
N ARG A 16 3.45 19.78 1.93
CA ARG A 16 3.21 21.15 2.45
C ARG A 16 4.13 21.54 3.60
N SER A 17 4.89 20.59 4.16
CA SER A 17 5.82 20.83 5.26
C SER A 17 6.98 21.77 4.89
N GLY A 18 7.27 21.92 3.59
CA GLY A 18 8.46 22.61 3.08
C GLY A 18 9.75 21.81 3.27
N ARG A 19 9.68 20.59 3.83
CA ARG A 19 10.83 19.71 4.07
C ARG A 19 10.96 18.72 2.92
N THR A 20 12.18 18.54 2.42
CA THR A 20 12.52 17.55 1.39
C THR A 20 13.83 16.85 1.73
N THR A 21 14.07 15.71 1.10
CA THR A 21 15.39 15.04 1.10
C THR A 21 15.73 14.58 -0.31
N PRO A 22 17.02 14.57 -0.70
CA PRO A 22 17.41 14.15 -2.03
C PRO A 22 17.19 12.63 -2.25
N VAL A 23 16.80 12.28 -3.47
CA VAL A 23 16.77 10.91 -3.98
C VAL A 23 17.88 10.78 -5.00
N PHE A 24 18.71 9.76 -4.86
CA PHE A 24 19.89 9.55 -5.70
C PHE A 24 19.72 8.31 -6.59
N ASN A 25 20.33 8.35 -7.76
CA ASN A 25 20.63 7.15 -8.51
C ASN A 25 21.95 6.57 -7.99
N PRO A 26 21.94 5.43 -7.28
CA PRO A 26 23.18 4.90 -6.66
C PRO A 26 24.20 4.38 -7.68
N ALA A 27 23.81 4.13 -8.94
CA ALA A 27 24.73 3.71 -9.98
C ALA A 27 25.61 4.86 -10.50
N THR A 28 25.09 6.10 -10.47
CA THR A 28 25.80 7.30 -10.94
C THR A 28 26.23 8.21 -9.80
N GLY A 29 25.60 8.10 -8.63
CA GLY A 29 25.76 9.01 -7.49
C GLY A 29 25.10 10.38 -7.71
N GLU A 30 24.34 10.55 -8.79
CA GLU A 30 23.66 11.81 -9.11
C GLU A 30 22.29 11.87 -8.43
N GLN A 31 21.94 13.07 -7.98
CA GLN A 31 20.58 13.32 -7.47
C GLN A 31 19.58 13.33 -8.63
N SER A 32 18.60 12.42 -8.58
CA SER A 32 17.56 12.27 -9.60
C SER A 32 16.30 13.08 -9.29
N ALA A 33 15.96 13.22 -7.99
CA ALA A 33 14.76 13.90 -7.52
C ALA A 33 14.94 14.42 -6.09
N GLU A 34 13.89 15.02 -5.56
CA GLU A 34 13.68 15.24 -4.13
C GLU A 34 12.37 14.57 -3.71
N VAL A 35 12.29 14.06 -2.49
CA VAL A 35 11.04 13.56 -1.91
C VAL A 35 10.57 14.45 -0.78
N ALA A 36 9.27 14.75 -0.76
CA ALA A 36 8.64 15.50 0.32
C ALA A 36 8.65 14.70 1.63
N LEU A 37 8.92 15.37 2.74
CA LEU A 37 8.88 14.78 4.08
C LEU A 37 7.65 15.33 4.81
N ALA A 38 6.63 14.49 5.02
CA ALA A 38 5.39 14.90 5.65
C ALA A 38 5.61 15.36 7.08
N SER A 39 4.86 16.40 7.46
CA SER A 39 4.66 16.79 8.85
C SER A 39 3.64 15.88 9.54
N ALA A 40 3.57 15.93 10.86
CA ALA A 40 2.56 15.22 11.64
C ALA A 40 1.12 15.62 11.24
N GLU A 41 0.90 16.88 10.85
CA GLU A 41 -0.39 17.38 10.37
C GLU A 41 -0.78 16.73 9.03
N GLU A 42 0.16 16.60 8.09
CA GLU A 42 -0.06 15.95 6.81
C GLU A 42 -0.35 14.45 6.97
N VAL A 43 0.36 13.79 7.88
CA VAL A 43 0.06 12.38 8.25
C VAL A 43 -1.36 12.27 8.81
N GLY A 44 -1.73 13.15 9.75
CA GLY A 44 -3.08 13.18 10.33
C GLY A 44 -4.16 13.38 9.26
N ALA A 45 -3.94 14.29 8.30
CA ALA A 45 -4.86 14.52 7.19
C ALA A 45 -4.98 13.29 6.27
N ALA A 46 -3.89 12.61 5.98
CA ALA A 46 -3.88 11.38 5.18
C ALA A 46 -4.64 10.24 5.88
N VAL A 47 -4.45 10.06 7.18
CA VAL A 47 -5.21 9.10 8.00
C VAL A 47 -6.70 9.46 8.04
N ALA A 48 -7.04 10.76 8.15
CA ALA A 48 -8.43 11.21 8.12
C ALA A 48 -9.11 10.92 6.78
N ALA A 49 -8.40 11.11 5.65
CA ALA A 49 -8.90 10.74 4.33
C ALA A 49 -9.17 9.23 4.21
N ALA A 50 -8.25 8.39 4.70
CA ALA A 50 -8.43 6.95 4.74
C ALA A 50 -9.61 6.53 5.64
N ARG A 51 -9.77 7.20 6.80
CA ARG A 51 -10.88 6.97 7.73
C ARG A 51 -12.24 7.32 7.11
N ALA A 52 -12.30 8.38 6.30
CA ALA A 52 -13.52 8.75 5.58
C ALA A 52 -13.92 7.71 4.52
N ALA A 53 -12.94 7.08 3.84
CA ALA A 53 -13.19 6.03 2.85
C ALA A 53 -13.59 4.68 3.48
N PHE A 54 -13.20 4.42 4.72
CA PHE A 54 -13.33 3.12 5.38
C PHE A 54 -14.74 2.54 5.41
N PRO A 55 -15.82 3.27 5.80
CA PRO A 55 -17.15 2.67 5.92
C PRO A 55 -17.67 2.06 4.61
N ALA A 56 -17.45 2.74 3.48
CA ALA A 56 -17.87 2.27 2.17
C ALA A 56 -17.04 1.07 1.71
N TRP A 57 -15.72 1.09 1.98
CA TRP A 57 -14.84 -0.01 1.66
C TRP A 57 -15.12 -1.25 2.50
N ALA A 58 -15.30 -1.10 3.80
CA ALA A 58 -15.67 -2.18 4.72
C ALA A 58 -16.98 -2.87 4.32
N ALA A 59 -17.96 -2.09 3.85
CA ALA A 59 -19.25 -2.59 3.36
C ALA A 59 -19.15 -3.26 1.97
N THR A 60 -18.05 -3.06 1.23
CA THR A 60 -17.85 -3.68 -0.08
C THR A 60 -17.70 -5.20 0.06
N PRO A 61 -18.52 -6.03 -0.65
CA PRO A 61 -18.43 -7.47 -0.56
C PRO A 61 -17.00 -8.00 -0.82
N PRO A 62 -16.52 -9.02 -0.06
CA PRO A 62 -15.17 -9.56 -0.21
C PRO A 62 -14.81 -9.96 -1.64
N LEU A 63 -15.74 -10.54 -2.39
CA LEU A 63 -15.53 -10.91 -3.78
C LEU A 63 -15.28 -9.68 -4.69
N ARG A 64 -15.91 -8.54 -4.42
CA ARG A 64 -15.65 -7.32 -5.19
C ARG A 64 -14.27 -6.77 -4.90
N ARG A 65 -13.84 -6.79 -3.63
CA ARG A 65 -12.47 -6.41 -3.23
C ARG A 65 -11.43 -7.31 -3.89
N ALA A 66 -11.64 -8.63 -3.86
CA ALA A 66 -10.76 -9.60 -4.52
C ALA A 66 -10.64 -9.37 -6.04
N ARG A 67 -11.72 -8.98 -6.72
CA ARG A 67 -11.70 -8.65 -8.15
C ARG A 67 -10.83 -7.44 -8.48
N ILE A 68 -10.77 -6.45 -7.61
CA ILE A 68 -9.88 -5.29 -7.75
C ILE A 68 -8.42 -5.74 -7.61
N LEU A 69 -8.11 -6.56 -6.60
CA LEU A 69 -6.76 -7.12 -6.42
C LEU A 69 -6.33 -8.02 -7.59
N ASN A 70 -7.25 -8.80 -8.18
CA ASN A 70 -6.98 -9.56 -9.39
C ASN A 70 -6.62 -8.66 -10.59
N LYS A 71 -7.28 -7.51 -10.75
CA LYS A 71 -6.92 -6.54 -11.79
C LYS A 71 -5.55 -5.92 -11.52
N PHE A 72 -5.27 -5.58 -10.26
CA PHE A 72 -3.97 -5.06 -9.86
C PHE A 72 -2.86 -6.09 -10.13
N LEU A 73 -3.08 -7.37 -9.83
CA LEU A 73 -2.14 -8.46 -10.13
C LEU A 73 -1.81 -8.52 -11.62
N ARG A 74 -2.82 -8.42 -12.49
CA ARG A 74 -2.60 -8.37 -13.95
C ARG A 74 -1.79 -7.16 -14.40
N LEU A 75 -2.05 -5.99 -13.83
CA LEU A 75 -1.25 -4.79 -14.12
C LEU A 75 0.22 -4.98 -13.70
N LEU A 76 0.48 -5.63 -12.57
CA LEU A 76 1.82 -6.00 -12.14
C LEU A 76 2.50 -6.97 -13.12
N GLU A 77 1.77 -7.99 -13.60
CA GLU A 77 2.26 -8.97 -14.59
C GLU A 77 2.60 -8.28 -15.92
N GLU A 78 1.70 -7.45 -16.43
CA GLU A 78 1.83 -6.76 -17.71
C GLU A 78 2.92 -5.69 -17.70
N ARG A 79 3.15 -5.04 -16.55
CA ARG A 79 4.05 -3.87 -16.41
C ARG A 79 5.21 -4.11 -15.45
N ILE A 80 5.61 -5.36 -15.24
CA ILE A 80 6.70 -5.70 -14.32
C ILE A 80 8.01 -4.98 -14.67
N ASP A 81 8.28 -4.76 -15.96
CA ASP A 81 9.48 -4.07 -16.43
C ASP A 81 9.49 -2.59 -16.07
N GLU A 82 8.34 -1.95 -16.08
CA GLU A 82 8.15 -0.55 -15.69
C GLU A 82 8.48 -0.35 -14.20
N LEU A 83 7.88 -1.17 -13.33
CA LEU A 83 8.14 -1.10 -11.90
C LEU A 83 9.58 -1.50 -11.55
N ALA A 84 10.13 -2.52 -12.22
CA ALA A 84 11.51 -2.94 -12.02
C ALA A 84 12.50 -1.84 -12.40
N ALA A 85 12.25 -1.10 -13.49
CA ALA A 85 13.10 0.03 -13.90
C ALA A 85 13.10 1.15 -12.85
N VAL A 86 11.93 1.47 -12.26
CA VAL A 86 11.82 2.45 -11.18
C VAL A 86 12.63 2.01 -9.96
N ILE A 87 12.50 0.74 -9.55
CA ILE A 87 13.26 0.19 -8.42
C ILE A 87 14.76 0.25 -8.70
N THR A 88 15.21 -0.17 -9.89
CA THR A 88 16.62 -0.14 -10.28
C THR A 88 17.18 1.27 -10.23
N ALA A 89 16.42 2.27 -10.69
CA ALA A 89 16.85 3.66 -10.75
C ALA A 89 17.09 4.28 -9.36
N GLU A 90 16.29 3.93 -8.35
CA GLU A 90 16.37 4.52 -7.01
C GLU A 90 17.13 3.62 -6.02
N HIS A 91 17.01 2.29 -6.12
CA HIS A 91 17.69 1.35 -5.23
C HIS A 91 19.06 0.91 -5.73
N GLY A 92 19.27 0.82 -7.06
CA GLY A 92 20.53 0.35 -7.67
C GLY A 92 20.65 -1.16 -7.83
N LYS A 93 19.66 -1.97 -7.45
CA LYS A 93 19.66 -3.41 -7.75
C LYS A 93 19.48 -3.65 -9.26
N VAL A 94 20.02 -4.74 -9.78
CA VAL A 94 19.86 -5.10 -11.19
C VAL A 94 18.40 -5.43 -11.51
N LEU A 95 18.00 -5.22 -12.77
CA LEU A 95 16.62 -5.43 -13.20
C LEU A 95 16.07 -6.84 -12.90
N SER A 96 16.91 -7.87 -13.00
CA SER A 96 16.52 -9.24 -12.67
C SER A 96 16.13 -9.40 -11.19
N ASP A 97 16.86 -8.76 -10.28
CA ASP A 97 16.56 -8.81 -8.85
C ASP A 97 15.32 -7.98 -8.51
N ALA A 98 15.15 -6.82 -9.18
CA ALA A 98 13.95 -6.01 -9.06
C ALA A 98 12.70 -6.78 -9.52
N LYS A 99 12.76 -7.49 -10.65
CA LYS A 99 11.68 -8.38 -11.09
C LYS A 99 11.42 -9.53 -10.10
N GLY A 100 12.49 -10.12 -9.55
CA GLY A 100 12.39 -11.18 -8.55
C GLY A 100 11.71 -10.75 -7.25
N GLU A 101 11.95 -9.51 -6.79
CA GLU A 101 11.22 -8.98 -5.64
C GLU A 101 9.76 -8.70 -5.96
N ILE A 102 9.46 -8.12 -7.13
CA ILE A 102 8.07 -7.88 -7.56
C ILE A 102 7.30 -9.19 -7.62
N GLN A 103 7.91 -10.24 -8.22
CA GLN A 103 7.29 -11.57 -8.31
C GLN A 103 6.91 -12.11 -6.92
N ARG A 104 7.78 -12.01 -5.93
CA ARG A 104 7.46 -12.45 -4.55
C ARG A 104 6.39 -11.58 -3.88
N GLY A 105 6.29 -10.32 -4.24
CA GLY A 105 5.19 -9.46 -3.83
C GLY A 105 3.86 -9.88 -4.45
N MET A 106 3.88 -10.21 -5.75
CA MET A 106 2.71 -10.68 -6.50
C MET A 106 2.10 -11.97 -5.92
N GLU A 107 2.93 -12.88 -5.40
CA GLU A 107 2.46 -14.10 -4.73
C GLU A 107 1.54 -13.78 -3.53
N VAL A 108 1.83 -12.72 -2.79
CA VAL A 108 0.95 -12.27 -1.69
C VAL A 108 -0.29 -11.55 -2.19
N VAL A 109 -0.19 -10.80 -3.29
CA VAL A 109 -1.38 -10.22 -3.95
C VAL A 109 -2.31 -11.34 -4.41
N GLU A 110 -1.77 -12.39 -5.05
CA GLU A 110 -2.52 -13.58 -5.45
C GLU A 110 -3.19 -14.27 -4.25
N PHE A 111 -2.43 -14.53 -3.18
CA PHE A 111 -2.97 -15.05 -1.93
C PHE A 111 -4.15 -14.23 -1.40
N ALA A 112 -4.02 -12.89 -1.42
CA ALA A 112 -5.06 -11.98 -0.94
C ALA A 112 -6.36 -12.06 -1.76
N THR A 113 -6.30 -12.48 -3.03
CA THR A 113 -7.51 -12.70 -3.84
C THR A 113 -8.37 -13.86 -3.33
N GLY A 114 -7.81 -14.76 -2.53
CA GLY A 114 -8.50 -15.85 -1.82
C GLY A 114 -9.25 -15.41 -0.55
N ALA A 115 -9.13 -14.16 -0.14
CA ALA A 115 -9.76 -13.64 1.08
C ALA A 115 -11.26 -13.96 1.24
N PRO A 116 -12.10 -14.02 0.18
CA PRO A 116 -13.51 -14.42 0.33
C PRO A 116 -13.69 -15.78 1.01
N GLN A 117 -12.74 -16.69 0.87
CA GLN A 117 -12.77 -18.00 1.52
C GLN A 117 -12.19 -17.94 2.95
N LEU A 118 -11.17 -17.10 3.16
CA LEU A 118 -10.49 -16.97 4.45
C LEU A 118 -11.30 -16.17 5.48
N LEU A 119 -12.20 -15.30 5.01
CA LEU A 119 -13.05 -14.45 5.86
C LEU A 119 -14.31 -15.15 6.37
N LYS A 120 -14.53 -16.42 6.01
CA LYS A 120 -15.66 -17.20 6.53
C LYS A 120 -15.54 -17.34 8.04
N GLY A 121 -16.68 -17.19 8.72
CA GLY A 121 -16.82 -17.52 10.13
C GLY A 121 -17.20 -19.00 10.34
N GLU A 122 -17.28 -19.37 11.59
CA GLU A 122 -17.68 -20.72 12.04
C GLU A 122 -18.99 -20.61 12.82
N ILE A 123 -19.78 -21.68 12.78
CA ILE A 123 -20.96 -21.84 13.61
C ILE A 123 -20.88 -23.17 14.37
N THR A 124 -21.26 -23.16 15.63
CA THR A 124 -21.40 -24.37 16.44
C THR A 124 -22.78 -24.32 17.10
N GLU A 125 -23.62 -25.30 16.78
CA GLU A 125 -24.95 -25.46 17.41
C GLU A 125 -24.81 -26.12 18.77
N ASN A 126 -25.68 -25.71 19.71
CA ASN A 126 -25.80 -26.29 21.05
C ASN A 126 -24.48 -26.37 21.82
N VAL A 127 -23.65 -25.32 21.80
CA VAL A 127 -22.45 -25.21 22.67
C VAL A 127 -22.82 -25.20 24.15
N GLY A 128 -24.08 -24.95 24.47
CA GLY A 128 -24.74 -25.06 25.75
C GLY A 128 -26.23 -25.31 25.50
N THR A 129 -27.00 -25.55 26.55
CA THR A 129 -28.46 -25.80 26.41
C THR A 129 -29.15 -24.60 25.77
N ARG A 130 -29.60 -24.73 24.52
CA ARG A 130 -30.24 -23.69 23.70
C ARG A 130 -29.33 -22.49 23.38
N VAL A 131 -28.02 -22.72 23.27
CA VAL A 131 -27.06 -21.68 22.95
C VAL A 131 -26.27 -22.12 21.71
N ASP A 132 -26.30 -21.31 20.64
CA ASP A 132 -25.45 -21.43 19.48
C ASP A 132 -24.33 -20.39 19.54
N SER A 133 -23.18 -20.71 18.98
CA SER A 133 -22.05 -19.80 18.87
C SER A 133 -21.66 -19.59 17.40
N HIS A 134 -21.36 -18.36 17.01
CA HIS A 134 -20.82 -18.06 15.70
C HIS A 134 -19.72 -17.01 15.78
N SER A 135 -18.76 -17.09 14.84
CA SER A 135 -17.70 -16.09 14.69
C SER A 135 -17.93 -15.25 13.44
N LEU A 136 -17.64 -13.95 13.54
CA LEU A 136 -17.65 -13.00 12.44
C LEU A 136 -16.28 -12.34 12.33
N ARG A 137 -15.76 -12.24 11.12
CA ARG A 137 -14.51 -11.52 10.84
C ARG A 137 -14.85 -10.13 10.31
N GLN A 138 -14.37 -9.09 10.97
CA GLN A 138 -14.60 -7.70 10.64
C GLN A 138 -13.26 -6.97 10.40
N PRO A 139 -13.22 -5.96 9.49
CA PRO A 139 -12.05 -5.14 9.32
C PRO A 139 -11.78 -4.28 10.58
N LEU A 140 -10.50 -4.00 10.84
CA LEU A 140 -10.05 -3.18 11.97
C LEU A 140 -10.30 -1.68 11.75
N GLY A 141 -10.24 -1.23 10.49
CA GLY A 141 -10.36 0.18 10.16
C GLY A 141 -9.27 0.68 9.23
N VAL A 142 -8.55 1.71 9.66
CA VAL A 142 -7.35 2.18 9.00
C VAL A 142 -6.15 1.51 9.65
N VAL A 143 -5.31 0.89 8.83
CA VAL A 143 -4.07 0.24 9.26
C VAL A 143 -2.89 0.88 8.53
N ALA A 144 -1.71 0.83 9.12
CA ALA A 144 -0.51 1.44 8.56
C ALA A 144 0.60 0.42 8.34
N GLY A 145 1.47 0.69 7.36
CA GLY A 145 2.71 -0.03 7.12
C GLY A 145 3.86 0.93 6.93
N ILE A 146 4.98 0.67 7.61
CA ILE A 146 6.23 1.38 7.47
C ILE A 146 7.23 0.40 6.87
N THR A 147 7.81 0.73 5.71
CA THR A 147 8.62 -0.22 4.95
C THR A 147 10.04 0.29 4.71
N PRO A 148 11.02 -0.62 4.66
CA PRO A 148 12.42 -0.31 4.46
C PRO A 148 12.75 -0.09 2.98
N PHE A 149 13.97 0.39 2.71
CA PHE A 149 14.45 0.64 1.35
C PHE A 149 14.87 -0.63 0.58
N ASN A 150 15.25 -1.70 1.25
CA ASN A 150 15.89 -2.86 0.59
C ASN A 150 14.95 -3.67 -0.33
N PHE A 151 13.63 -3.53 -0.16
CA PHE A 151 12.60 -4.16 -1.01
C PHE A 151 11.38 -3.22 -1.16
N PRO A 152 11.49 -2.16 -1.97
CA PRO A 152 10.50 -1.08 -2.02
C PRO A 152 9.15 -1.47 -2.62
N ALA A 153 9.06 -2.60 -3.32
CA ALA A 153 7.80 -3.15 -3.83
C ALA A 153 7.34 -4.39 -3.04
N MET A 154 8.25 -5.33 -2.77
CA MET A 154 7.91 -6.61 -2.13
C MET A 154 7.33 -6.41 -0.73
N VAL A 155 8.01 -5.65 0.13
CA VAL A 155 7.58 -5.50 1.53
C VAL A 155 6.25 -4.76 1.65
N PRO A 156 5.95 -3.67 0.91
CA PRO A 156 4.60 -3.12 0.85
C PRO A 156 3.56 -4.14 0.39
N MET A 157 3.83 -4.92 -0.65
CA MET A 157 2.92 -5.96 -1.16
C MET A 157 2.73 -7.13 -0.19
N TRP A 158 3.56 -7.31 0.81
CA TRP A 158 3.32 -8.27 1.89
C TRP A 158 2.29 -7.79 2.90
N MET A 159 1.97 -6.49 2.92
CA MET A 159 1.10 -5.86 3.92
C MET A 159 -0.25 -5.44 3.32
N PHE A 160 -0.24 -4.50 2.36
CA PHE A 160 -1.46 -3.85 1.94
C PHE A 160 -2.47 -4.76 1.22
N PRO A 161 -2.10 -5.77 0.41
CA PRO A 161 -3.10 -6.55 -0.32
C PRO A 161 -4.01 -7.33 0.62
N VAL A 162 -3.44 -7.95 1.66
CA VAL A 162 -4.21 -8.67 2.68
C VAL A 162 -5.09 -7.72 3.48
N ALA A 163 -4.56 -6.56 3.88
CA ALA A 163 -5.33 -5.54 4.60
C ALA A 163 -6.54 -5.06 3.77
N LEU A 164 -6.32 -4.73 2.49
CA LEU A 164 -7.37 -4.29 1.56
C LEU A 164 -8.40 -5.39 1.32
N ALA A 165 -7.97 -6.63 1.08
CA ALA A 165 -8.85 -7.78 0.89
C ALA A 165 -9.76 -8.02 2.10
N CYS A 166 -9.23 -7.81 3.31
CA CYS A 166 -10.00 -7.91 4.56
C CYS A 166 -10.94 -6.73 4.81
N GLY A 167 -10.89 -5.66 3.98
CA GLY A 167 -11.78 -4.51 4.07
C GLY A 167 -11.22 -3.34 4.88
N ASN A 168 -9.93 -3.35 5.21
CA ASN A 168 -9.26 -2.21 5.84
C ASN A 168 -8.82 -1.18 4.80
N CYS A 169 -8.72 0.09 5.18
CA CYS A 169 -7.94 1.08 4.46
C CYS A 169 -6.48 1.01 4.92
N PHE A 170 -5.55 1.35 4.04
CA PHE A 170 -4.13 1.21 4.30
C PHE A 170 -3.37 2.51 4.04
N VAL A 171 -2.55 2.92 5.01
CA VAL A 171 -1.62 4.05 4.88
C VAL A 171 -0.20 3.49 4.85
N LEU A 172 0.49 3.67 3.74
CA LEU A 172 1.87 3.23 3.53
C LEU A 172 2.83 4.40 3.73
N LYS A 173 3.84 4.24 4.58
CA LYS A 173 5.03 5.10 4.63
C LYS A 173 6.21 4.31 4.05
N PRO A 174 6.55 4.49 2.77
CA PRO A 174 7.73 3.85 2.18
C PRO A 174 9.02 4.51 2.67
N SER A 175 10.18 3.95 2.31
CA SER A 175 11.45 4.60 2.52
C SER A 175 11.57 5.89 1.71
N GLU A 176 12.16 6.91 2.30
CA GLU A 176 12.50 8.17 1.62
C GLU A 176 13.66 8.04 0.63
N ARG A 177 14.36 6.89 0.62
CA ARG A 177 15.49 6.65 -0.29
C ARG A 177 15.06 6.21 -1.68
N ASP A 178 13.95 5.47 -1.77
CA ASP A 178 13.40 4.89 -2.99
C ASP A 178 11.86 4.94 -3.00
N PRO A 179 11.31 6.17 -3.00
CA PRO A 179 9.89 6.41 -2.73
C PRO A 179 8.96 6.09 -3.89
N SER A 180 9.46 6.06 -5.14
CA SER A 180 8.61 6.09 -6.33
C SER A 180 7.87 4.78 -6.60
N ALA A 181 8.43 3.63 -6.23
CA ALA A 181 7.76 2.34 -6.42
C ALA A 181 6.39 2.28 -5.73
N ALA A 182 6.28 2.87 -4.54
CA ALA A 182 5.01 2.95 -3.79
C ALA A 182 3.94 3.80 -4.51
N LEU A 183 4.35 4.88 -5.17
CA LEU A 183 3.45 5.74 -5.94
C LEU A 183 2.95 5.04 -7.21
N VAL A 184 3.84 4.34 -7.93
CA VAL A 184 3.47 3.53 -9.10
C VAL A 184 2.42 2.48 -8.71
N MET A 185 2.63 1.77 -7.62
CA MET A 185 1.66 0.79 -7.13
C MET A 185 0.33 1.45 -6.74
N ALA A 186 0.34 2.65 -6.15
CA ALA A 186 -0.86 3.40 -5.81
C ALA A 186 -1.68 3.78 -7.04
N GLU A 187 -1.02 4.26 -8.10
CA GLU A 187 -1.68 4.58 -9.37
C GLU A 187 -2.28 3.31 -10.02
N TRP A 188 -1.56 2.20 -10.00
CA TRP A 188 -2.07 0.96 -10.57
C TRP A 188 -3.22 0.34 -9.74
N LEU A 189 -3.22 0.50 -8.42
CA LEU A 189 -4.38 0.16 -7.59
C LEU A 189 -5.60 0.99 -7.96
N LYS A 190 -5.43 2.29 -8.20
CA LYS A 190 -6.51 3.17 -8.67
C LYS A 190 -6.99 2.74 -10.07
N GLU A 191 -6.10 2.46 -11.01
CA GLU A 191 -6.42 1.94 -12.35
C GLU A 191 -7.19 0.60 -12.26
N ALA A 192 -6.84 -0.26 -11.30
CA ALA A 192 -7.56 -1.51 -11.04
C ALA A 192 -8.99 -1.28 -10.49
N GLY A 193 -9.31 -0.06 -10.08
CA GLY A 193 -10.62 0.34 -9.58
C GLY A 193 -10.73 0.39 -8.05
N LEU A 194 -9.61 0.51 -7.34
CA LEU A 194 -9.62 0.76 -5.90
C LEU A 194 -10.21 2.16 -5.63
N PRO A 195 -11.21 2.30 -4.74
CA PRO A 195 -11.78 3.60 -4.43
C PRO A 195 -10.77 4.56 -3.80
N ASP A 196 -10.97 5.86 -4.06
CA ASP A 196 -10.13 6.92 -3.52
C ASP A 196 -10.08 6.88 -1.98
N GLY A 197 -8.91 7.08 -1.42
CA GLY A 197 -8.67 7.07 0.04
C GLY A 197 -8.49 5.67 0.66
N VAL A 198 -8.79 4.58 -0.05
CA VAL A 198 -8.62 3.21 0.49
C VAL A 198 -7.14 2.83 0.62
N PHE A 199 -6.31 3.28 -0.31
CA PHE A 199 -4.86 3.17 -0.24
C PHE A 199 -4.24 4.56 -0.31
N THR A 200 -3.33 4.83 0.61
CA THR A 200 -2.68 6.14 0.77
C THR A 200 -1.17 5.94 0.92
N VAL A 201 -0.37 6.77 0.27
CA VAL A 201 1.09 6.79 0.44
C VAL A 201 1.50 8.14 1.02
N VAL A 202 2.15 8.11 2.18
CA VAL A 202 2.72 9.29 2.84
C VAL A 202 4.23 9.17 2.83
N GLN A 203 4.90 10.03 2.09
CA GLN A 203 6.36 10.11 2.10
C GLN A 203 6.82 10.80 3.40
N GLY A 204 7.96 10.40 3.93
CA GLY A 204 8.46 11.02 5.14
C GLY A 204 9.59 10.27 5.83
N ASP A 205 10.18 10.93 6.79
CA ASP A 205 11.24 10.47 7.67
C ASP A 205 10.70 10.04 9.04
N LYS A 206 11.54 10.16 10.07
CA LYS A 206 11.19 9.84 11.46
C LYS A 206 9.93 10.58 11.96
N GLU A 207 9.73 11.85 11.56
CA GLU A 207 8.55 12.61 12.00
C GLU A 207 7.24 11.97 11.51
N ALA A 208 7.22 11.54 10.25
CA ALA A 208 6.07 10.83 9.71
C ALA A 208 5.85 9.46 10.35
N VAL A 209 6.94 8.75 10.71
CA VAL A 209 6.86 7.48 11.45
C VAL A 209 6.26 7.68 12.84
N ASP A 210 6.78 8.66 13.60
CA ASP A 210 6.29 8.95 14.96
C ASP A 210 4.81 9.39 14.95
N ALA A 211 4.37 10.07 13.88
CA ALA A 211 2.98 10.50 13.73
C ALA A 211 2.01 9.36 13.33
N LEU A 212 2.52 8.24 12.80
CA LEU A 212 1.73 7.04 12.48
C LEU A 212 1.60 6.09 13.67
N LEU A 213 2.52 6.14 14.64
CA LEU A 213 2.56 5.30 15.84
C LEU A 213 1.76 5.92 16.97
#